data_525b595c304f1bde74836d37eb53db20
#
_entry.id   525b595c304f1bde74836d37eb53db20
#
_cell.length_a   1.000
_cell.length_b   1.000
_cell.length_c   1.000
_cell.angle_alpha   90.00
_cell.angle_beta   90.00
_cell.angle_gamma   90.00
#
_symmetry.space_group_name_H-M   'P 1'
#
loop_
_entity.id
_entity.type
_entity.pdbx_description
1 polymer ?
#
loop_
_entity_poly.entity_id
_entity_poly.type
_entity_poly.pdbx_seq_one_letter_code
_entity_poly.pdbx_strand_id
1 'polypeptide(L)'
;MQVGPGDALIVKRGEYGAALFTADSYFAMPAYPLESVFDPTGAGDTFAGGFMGYLSSQEKLDEAAMRRAMIFGSVMASFNVEEFGTARVRRLTHAEINQRFSAFKRMTHFDEIPFERVALAIR
;
A
#
# COMPACT_ATOMS: atom_id res chain seq x y z
N MET A 1 -12.28 7.57 3.82
CA MET A 1 -13.18 6.78 4.67
C MET A 1 -12.81 7.02 6.12
N GLN A 2 -13.76 7.46 6.89
CA GLN A 2 -13.56 7.74 8.30
C GLN A 2 -14.55 6.95 9.14
N VAL A 3 -14.07 6.46 10.26
CA VAL A 3 -14.84 5.66 11.20
C VAL A 3 -14.56 6.17 12.61
N GLY A 4 -15.24 5.64 13.63
CA GLY A 4 -15.21 6.20 14.97
C GLY A 4 -13.89 6.00 15.72
N PRO A 5 -13.89 6.28 17.05
CA PRO A 5 -12.68 6.11 17.87
C PRO A 5 -12.17 4.68 17.80
N GLY A 6 -10.86 4.52 17.63
CA GLY A 6 -10.25 3.24 17.44
C GLY A 6 -10.27 2.75 16.01
N ASP A 7 -10.90 3.51 15.14
CA ASP A 7 -11.01 3.19 13.72
C ASP A 7 -9.93 3.91 12.92
N ALA A 8 -10.04 3.86 11.60
CA ALA A 8 -9.00 4.37 10.72
C ALA A 8 -9.56 5.30 9.66
N LEU A 9 -8.74 6.26 9.24
CA LEU A 9 -9.01 7.11 8.09
C LEU A 9 -7.96 6.82 7.03
N ILE A 10 -8.42 6.53 5.81
CA ILE A 10 -7.53 6.30 4.68
C ILE A 10 -7.67 7.47 3.71
N VAL A 11 -6.53 8.08 3.40
CA VAL A 11 -6.44 9.16 2.44
C VAL A 11 -5.64 8.69 1.24
N LYS A 12 -6.26 8.64 0.07
CA LYS A 12 -5.59 8.26 -1.18
C LYS A 12 -5.21 9.52 -1.93
N ARG A 13 -4.00 9.54 -2.47
CA ARG A 13 -3.45 10.70 -3.17
C ARG A 13 -3.03 10.35 -4.60
N GLY A 14 -3.67 9.37 -5.21
CA GLY A 14 -3.37 8.95 -6.56
C GLY A 14 -1.90 8.54 -6.72
N GLU A 15 -1.20 9.19 -7.63
CA GLU A 15 0.20 8.87 -7.90
C GLU A 15 1.14 9.19 -6.74
N TYR A 16 0.69 9.96 -5.76
CA TYR A 16 1.50 10.30 -4.59
C TYR A 16 1.35 9.31 -3.45
N GLY A 17 0.58 8.24 -3.65
CA GLY A 17 0.45 7.20 -2.65
C GLY A 17 -0.77 7.36 -1.77
N ALA A 18 -0.67 6.85 -0.53
CA ALA A 18 -1.79 6.85 0.39
C ALA A 18 -1.30 6.90 1.83
N ALA A 19 -2.19 7.28 2.73
CA ALA A 19 -1.88 7.33 4.16
C ALA A 19 -3.03 6.72 4.95
N LEU A 20 -2.66 6.06 6.04
CA LEU A 20 -3.58 5.47 7.00
C LEU A 20 -3.40 6.20 8.33
N PHE A 21 -4.47 6.78 8.84
CA PHE A 21 -4.45 7.47 10.14
C PHE A 21 -5.27 6.67 11.13
N THR A 22 -4.69 6.41 12.28
CA THR A 22 -5.39 5.80 13.41
C THR A 22 -5.34 6.76 14.59
N ALA A 23 -5.97 6.39 15.72
CA ALA A 23 -5.98 7.25 16.89
C ALA A 23 -4.57 7.54 17.40
N ASP A 24 -3.65 6.58 17.28
CA ASP A 24 -2.34 6.65 17.92
C ASP A 24 -1.18 6.82 16.95
N SER A 25 -1.42 6.66 15.65
CA SER A 25 -0.31 6.67 14.69
C SER A 25 -0.81 6.97 13.29
N TYR A 26 0.15 7.09 12.37
CA TYR A 26 -0.20 7.09 10.97
C TYR A 26 0.86 6.30 10.18
N PHE A 27 0.44 5.83 9.02
CA PHE A 27 1.28 5.09 8.11
C PHE A 27 1.12 5.68 6.72
N ALA A 28 2.22 6.07 6.12
CA ALA A 28 2.20 6.64 4.77
C ALA A 28 3.04 5.76 3.85
N MET A 29 2.57 5.60 2.62
CA MET A 29 3.29 4.82 1.63
C MET A 29 3.23 5.53 0.28
N PRO A 30 4.28 5.39 -0.54
CA PRO A 30 4.23 5.91 -1.91
C PRO A 30 3.41 4.99 -2.80
N ALA A 31 3.01 5.48 -3.96
CA ALA A 31 2.51 4.61 -5.00
C ALA A 31 3.66 3.74 -5.50
N TYR A 32 3.35 2.55 -6.00
CA TYR A 32 4.37 1.69 -6.58
C TYR A 32 4.93 2.36 -7.84
N PRO A 33 6.25 2.54 -7.94
CA PRO A 33 6.84 3.21 -9.10
C PRO A 33 6.75 2.32 -10.34
N LEU A 34 6.16 2.88 -11.39
CA LEU A 34 6.02 2.21 -12.68
C LEU A 34 6.74 3.03 -13.74
N GLU A 35 7.39 2.36 -14.67
CA GLU A 35 8.06 3.04 -15.77
C GLU A 35 7.05 3.75 -16.68
N SER A 36 5.88 3.14 -16.83
CA SER A 36 4.80 3.75 -17.61
C SER A 36 3.47 3.40 -16.98
N VAL A 37 2.58 4.37 -17.00
CA VAL A 37 1.19 4.19 -16.58
C VAL A 37 0.36 4.21 -17.86
N PHE A 38 -0.27 3.08 -18.16
CA PHE A 38 -1.05 2.97 -19.39
C PHE A 38 -2.41 3.62 -19.21
N ASP A 39 -3.12 3.24 -18.13
CA ASP A 39 -4.47 3.73 -17.90
C ASP A 39 -4.77 3.73 -16.40
N PRO A 40 -4.89 4.90 -15.76
CA PRO A 40 -5.18 4.96 -14.33
C PRO A 40 -6.64 4.70 -13.98
N THR A 41 -7.51 4.56 -14.99
CA THR A 41 -8.93 4.32 -14.76
C THR A 41 -9.13 3.02 -14.00
N GLY A 42 -9.89 3.08 -12.91
CA GLY A 42 -10.19 1.91 -12.11
C GLY A 42 -9.15 1.59 -11.04
N ALA A 43 -8.04 2.32 -10.99
CA ALA A 43 -7.00 2.05 -9.98
C ALA A 43 -7.54 2.22 -8.57
N GLY A 44 -8.39 3.25 -8.34
CA GLY A 44 -8.98 3.48 -7.03
C GLY A 44 -9.89 2.34 -6.59
N ASP A 45 -10.70 1.83 -7.51
CA ASP A 45 -11.58 0.70 -7.23
C ASP A 45 -10.79 -0.56 -6.96
N THR A 46 -9.71 -0.78 -7.72
CA THR A 46 -8.85 -1.94 -7.52
C THR A 46 -8.11 -1.84 -6.18
N PHE A 47 -7.69 -0.65 -5.79
CA PHE A 47 -7.11 -0.43 -4.47
C PHE A 47 -8.10 -0.82 -3.37
N ALA A 48 -9.32 -0.29 -3.46
CA ALA A 48 -10.34 -0.57 -2.44
C ALA A 48 -10.67 -2.05 -2.38
N GLY A 49 -10.81 -2.70 -3.53
CA GLY A 49 -11.07 -4.13 -3.59
C GLY A 49 -9.95 -4.95 -2.98
N GLY A 50 -8.70 -4.60 -3.30
CA GLY A 50 -7.54 -5.29 -2.73
C GLY A 50 -7.43 -5.09 -1.23
N PHE A 51 -7.66 -3.85 -0.78
CA PHE A 51 -7.64 -3.52 0.64
C PHE A 51 -8.67 -4.35 1.41
N MET A 52 -9.92 -4.31 0.98
CA MET A 52 -11.00 -5.02 1.66
C MET A 52 -10.84 -6.53 1.54
N GLY A 53 -10.41 -7.01 0.39
CA GLY A 53 -10.17 -8.43 0.20
C GLY A 53 -9.09 -8.96 1.13
N TYR A 54 -8.02 -8.20 1.29
CA TYR A 54 -6.96 -8.60 2.21
C TYR A 54 -7.48 -8.63 3.65
N LEU A 55 -8.17 -7.57 4.09
CA LEU A 55 -8.69 -7.51 5.45
C LEU A 55 -9.64 -8.67 5.75
N SER A 56 -10.50 -9.03 4.80
CA SER A 56 -11.46 -10.10 5.03
C SER A 56 -10.79 -11.45 5.19
N SER A 57 -9.54 -11.61 4.78
CA SER A 57 -8.78 -12.84 4.93
C SER A 57 -8.05 -12.93 6.27
N GLN A 58 -8.05 -11.85 7.05
CA GLN A 58 -7.30 -11.78 8.31
C GLN A 58 -8.20 -12.04 9.50
N GLU A 59 -7.67 -12.79 10.48
CA GLU A 59 -8.41 -13.05 11.71
C GLU A 59 -8.50 -11.83 12.60
N LYS A 60 -7.44 -11.02 12.62
CA LYS A 60 -7.39 -9.79 13.40
C LYS A 60 -7.34 -8.59 12.47
N LEU A 61 -8.17 -7.59 12.75
CA LEU A 61 -8.18 -6.34 12.02
C LEU A 61 -7.42 -5.28 12.81
N ASP A 62 -6.19 -5.60 13.20
CA ASP A 62 -5.34 -4.66 13.93
C ASP A 62 -4.63 -3.71 12.96
N GLU A 63 -3.86 -2.77 13.52
CA GLU A 63 -3.18 -1.78 12.69
C GLU A 63 -2.18 -2.42 11.74
N ALA A 64 -1.49 -3.47 12.16
CA ALA A 64 -0.55 -4.18 11.30
C ALA A 64 -1.26 -4.78 10.08
N ALA A 65 -2.44 -5.36 10.29
CA ALA A 65 -3.23 -5.91 9.20
C ALA A 65 -3.68 -4.80 8.25
N MET A 66 -4.10 -3.66 8.79
CA MET A 66 -4.51 -2.54 7.95
C MET A 66 -3.36 -1.97 7.12
N ARG A 67 -2.16 -1.90 7.70
CA ARG A 67 -0.98 -1.46 6.94
C ARG A 67 -0.67 -2.41 5.79
N ARG A 68 -0.72 -3.73 6.06
CA ARG A 68 -0.52 -4.72 5.00
C ARG A 68 -1.60 -4.64 3.94
N ALA A 69 -2.84 -4.36 4.36
CA ALA A 69 -3.96 -4.20 3.42
C ALA A 69 -3.75 -2.98 2.51
N MET A 70 -3.19 -1.90 3.05
CA MET A 70 -2.85 -0.72 2.26
C MET A 70 -1.82 -1.07 1.19
N ILE A 71 -0.78 -1.79 1.56
CA ILE A 71 0.25 -2.22 0.61
C ILE A 71 -0.35 -3.14 -0.44
N PHE A 72 -1.16 -4.11 0.00
CA PHE A 72 -1.79 -5.06 -0.92
C PHE A 72 -2.69 -4.34 -1.93
N GLY A 73 -3.49 -3.39 -1.45
CA GLY A 73 -4.35 -2.60 -2.33
C GLY A 73 -3.54 -1.83 -3.37
N SER A 74 -2.42 -1.25 -2.94
CA SER A 74 -1.54 -0.52 -3.84
C SER A 74 -0.87 -1.43 -4.87
N VAL A 75 -0.46 -2.63 -4.44
CA VAL A 75 0.09 -3.63 -5.35
C VAL A 75 -0.92 -3.98 -6.43
N MET A 76 -2.17 -4.27 -6.03
CA MET A 76 -3.21 -4.63 -6.99
C MET A 76 -3.50 -3.46 -7.95
N ALA A 77 -3.58 -2.25 -7.41
CA ALA A 77 -3.81 -1.06 -8.24
C ALA A 77 -2.68 -0.84 -9.24
N SER A 78 -1.43 -1.13 -8.85
CA SER A 78 -0.29 -0.96 -9.73
C SER A 78 -0.37 -1.86 -10.96
N PHE A 79 -0.90 -3.07 -10.79
CA PHE A 79 -1.11 -3.97 -11.94
C PHE A 79 -2.23 -3.46 -12.83
N ASN A 80 -3.26 -2.86 -12.23
CA ASN A 80 -4.39 -2.36 -13.01
C ASN A 80 -3.98 -1.26 -14.00
N VAL A 81 -3.05 -0.39 -13.60
CA VAL A 81 -2.65 0.73 -14.46
C VAL A 81 -1.62 0.34 -15.53
N GLU A 82 -1.12 -0.90 -15.51
CA GLU A 82 -0.19 -1.37 -16.52
C GLU A 82 -0.87 -1.72 -17.85
N GLU A 83 -2.18 -1.98 -17.83
CA GLU A 83 -2.92 -2.35 -19.02
C GLU A 83 -4.32 -1.74 -18.99
N PHE A 84 -4.97 -1.72 -20.15
CA PHE A 84 -6.36 -1.26 -20.25
C PHE A 84 -7.28 -2.15 -19.43
N GLY A 85 -8.18 -1.50 -18.71
CA GLY A 85 -9.24 -2.18 -17.99
C GLY A 85 -8.69 -3.11 -16.91
N THR A 86 -9.40 -4.21 -16.67
CA THR A 86 -9.03 -5.17 -15.64
C THR A 86 -8.34 -6.41 -16.19
N ALA A 87 -7.91 -6.37 -17.45
CA ALA A 87 -7.32 -7.55 -18.10
C ALA A 87 -6.06 -8.05 -17.35
N ARG A 88 -5.19 -7.13 -16.96
CA ARG A 88 -3.97 -7.50 -16.25
C ARG A 88 -4.28 -8.12 -14.89
N VAL A 89 -5.21 -7.53 -14.16
CA VAL A 89 -5.59 -8.02 -12.82
C VAL A 89 -6.16 -9.44 -12.91
N ARG A 90 -6.96 -9.71 -13.93
CA ARG A 90 -7.56 -11.03 -14.09
C ARG A 90 -6.55 -12.12 -14.45
N ARG A 91 -5.40 -11.75 -14.98
CA ARG A 91 -4.35 -12.70 -15.37
C ARG A 91 -3.25 -12.86 -14.33
N LEU A 92 -3.36 -12.15 -13.19
CA LEU A 92 -2.33 -12.20 -12.16
C LEU A 92 -2.21 -13.57 -11.52
N THR A 93 -0.99 -13.96 -11.27
CA THR A 93 -0.69 -15.16 -10.48
C THR A 93 -0.35 -14.74 -9.05
N HIS A 94 -0.49 -15.68 -8.12
CA HIS A 94 -0.10 -15.42 -6.73
C HIS A 94 1.40 -15.07 -6.63
N ALA A 95 2.22 -15.71 -7.47
CA ALA A 95 3.66 -15.44 -7.46
C ALA A 95 3.96 -13.99 -7.85
N GLU A 96 3.29 -13.46 -8.87
CA GLU A 96 3.46 -12.08 -9.29
C GLU A 96 3.04 -11.10 -8.19
N ILE A 97 1.91 -11.36 -7.56
CA ILE A 97 1.41 -10.51 -6.48
C ILE A 97 2.40 -10.51 -5.32
N ASN A 98 2.84 -11.70 -4.91
CA ASN A 98 3.77 -11.82 -3.79
C ASN A 98 5.11 -11.16 -4.09
N GLN A 99 5.59 -11.27 -5.31
CA GLN A 99 6.85 -10.65 -5.71
C GLN A 99 6.77 -9.14 -5.62
N ARG A 100 5.68 -8.54 -6.09
CA ARG A 100 5.52 -7.10 -6.03
C ARG A 100 5.27 -6.62 -4.60
N PHE A 101 4.54 -7.40 -3.81
CA PHE A 101 4.36 -7.11 -2.39
C PHE A 101 5.73 -7.05 -1.68
N SER A 102 6.59 -8.02 -1.94
CA SER A 102 7.93 -8.05 -1.36
C SER A 102 8.80 -6.90 -1.86
N ALA A 103 8.66 -6.55 -3.13
CA ALA A 103 9.38 -5.40 -3.70
C ALA A 103 8.95 -4.10 -3.01
N PHE A 104 7.66 -3.99 -2.69
CA PHE A 104 7.15 -2.83 -1.96
C PHE A 104 7.81 -2.72 -0.59
N LYS A 105 7.92 -3.85 0.12
CA LYS A 105 8.59 -3.85 1.42
C LYS A 105 10.05 -3.40 1.29
N ARG A 106 10.77 -3.94 0.31
CA ARG A 106 12.18 -3.56 0.11
C ARG A 106 12.32 -2.08 -0.21
N MET A 107 11.39 -1.55 -0.99
CA MET A 107 11.42 -0.16 -1.41
C MET A 107 11.17 0.82 -0.26
N THR A 108 10.33 0.42 0.69
CA THR A 108 9.91 1.31 1.78
C THR A 108 10.61 1.05 3.09
N HIS A 109 11.35 -0.04 3.17
CA HIS A 109 12.00 -0.45 4.41
C HIS A 109 13.37 0.22 4.60
N PHE A 110 13.68 0.55 5.82
CA PHE A 110 15.03 0.95 6.22
C PHE A 110 15.27 0.50 7.65
N ASP A 111 16.53 0.25 7.98
CA ASP A 111 16.89 -0.16 9.33
C ASP A 111 17.12 1.07 10.21
N GLU A 112 16.57 1.01 11.40
CA GLU A 112 16.80 2.04 12.40
C GLU A 112 18.18 1.81 13.04
N ILE A 113 18.90 2.89 13.29
CA ILE A 113 20.19 2.81 13.96
C ILE A 113 20.16 3.68 15.22
N PRO A 114 21.06 3.44 16.20
CA PRO A 114 21.11 4.27 17.40
C PRO A 114 21.33 5.74 17.07
N PHE A 115 20.74 6.62 17.89
CA PHE A 115 20.78 8.05 17.64
C PHE A 115 22.22 8.58 17.57
N GLU A 116 23.14 8.02 18.33
CA GLU A 116 24.54 8.44 18.33
C GLU A 116 25.14 8.36 16.93
N ARG A 117 24.76 7.36 16.15
CA ARG A 117 25.26 7.21 14.79
C ARG A 117 24.58 8.17 13.83
N VAL A 118 23.29 8.44 14.05
CA VAL A 118 22.59 9.45 13.27
C VAL A 118 23.17 10.83 13.52
N ALA A 119 23.48 11.13 14.77
CA ALA A 119 24.01 12.44 15.17
C ALA A 119 25.33 12.79 14.47
N LEU A 120 26.12 11.79 14.08
CA LEU A 120 27.37 12.05 13.37
C LEU A 120 27.15 12.74 12.03
N ALA A 121 25.99 12.58 11.43
CA ALA A 121 25.68 13.17 10.13
C ALA A 121 25.23 14.63 10.23
N ILE A 122 24.94 15.13 11.42
CA ILE A 122 24.35 16.45 11.63
C ILE A 122 25.39 17.54 11.86
N ARG A 123 26.65 17.26 11.82
CA ARG A 123 27.73 18.22 12.11
C ARG A 123 27.71 19.46 11.22
#